data_82ae994ff4dc68bd67605ce068efc9e9
#
_entry.id   82ae994ff4dc68bd67605ce068efc9e9
#
_cell.length_a   1.000
_cell.length_b   1.000
_cell.length_c   1.000
_cell.angle_alpha   90.00
_cell.angle_beta   90.00
_cell.angle_gamma   90.00
#
_symmetry.space_group_name_H-M   'P 1'
#
loop_
_entity.id
_entity.type
_entity.pdbx_description
1 polymer ?
#
loop_
_entity_poly.entity_id
_entity_poly.type
_entity_poly.pdbx_seq_one_letter_code
_entity_poly.pdbx_strand_id
1 'polypeptide(L)'
;MCSSDLEQFCGVRAADAEPRAVGGFVEVTPRELQSRLSRGEELQLIDVREQFEWDIARIPGARLVPLATLPEAIDSLDRDREVVVYCKGGTRSRAAASHLADAGFRRVANLTGGILRWREEVDPTLTRY
;
A
#
# COMPACT_ATOMS: atom_id res chain seq x y z
N MET A 1 14.61 22.31 13.63
CA MET A 1 15.27 22.24 13.38
C MET A 1 15.44 21.91 13.31
N CYS A 2 14.74 21.92 13.28
CA CYS A 2 15.10 21.74 13.01
C CYS A 2 15.01 21.42 12.95
N SER A 3 14.47 21.35 12.92
CA SER A 3 14.79 21.22 12.63
C SER A 3 14.72 20.89 12.59
N SER A 4 14.18 20.79 12.63
CA SER A 4 14.53 20.57 12.36
C SER A 4 14.41 20.31 12.40
N ASP A 5 13.86 20.11 12.40
CA ASP A 5 14.16 19.94 12.18
C ASP A 5 13.82 19.85 12.12
N LEU A 6 13.16 19.78 12.06
CA LEU A 6 13.27 19.70 11.75
C LEU A 6 13.00 19.91 11.58
N GLU A 7 12.42 19.94 11.44
CA GLU A 7 12.66 20.12 11.08
C GLU A 7 12.55 20.31 10.77
N GLN A 8 12.07 20.34 10.86
CA GLN A 8 12.43 20.46 10.45
C GLN A 8 12.31 20.56 10.11
N PHE A 9 11.59 20.52 10.12
CA PHE A 9 11.94 20.49 9.64
C PHE A 9 11.74 20.74 9.27
N CYS A 10 11.12 20.98 9.11
CA CYS A 10 11.16 21.13 8.45
C CYS A 10 10.82 20.82 7.90
N GLY A 11 10.32 20.86 7.89
CA GLY A 11 10.17 20.52 7.09
C GLY A 11 9.76 20.02 6.73
N VAL A 12 9.49 19.73 6.56
CA VAL A 12 9.42 19.21 6.02
C VAL A 12 9.00 18.76 5.96
N ARG A 13 8.52 18.70 5.91
CA ARG A 13 8.43 18.06 5.66
C ARG A 13 8.16 17.66 5.66
N ALA A 14 7.75 17.76 5.52
CA ALA A 14 7.92 17.14 5.31
C ALA A 14 7.90 16.61 5.14
N ALA A 15 7.57 16.90 4.87
CA ALA A 15 7.73 16.35 4.47
C ALA A 15 8.21 15.81 4.06
N ASP A 16 8.34 16.09 3.87
CA ASP A 16 8.88 15.55 3.38
C ASP A 16 9.63 14.37 3.78
N ALA A 17 10.17 14.47 4.42
CA ALA A 17 10.62 13.18 4.87
C ALA A 17 9.45 12.37 5.37
N GLU A 18 9.25 11.24 4.79
CA GLU A 18 8.17 10.38 5.20
C GLU A 18 8.56 9.61 6.44
N PRO A 19 7.65 9.49 7.42
CA PRO A 19 7.95 8.67 8.57
C PRO A 19 8.13 7.22 8.14
N ARG A 20 9.12 6.56 8.71
CA ARG A 20 9.36 5.15 8.47
C ARG A 20 8.70 4.33 9.55
N ALA A 21 7.80 3.44 9.13
CA ALA A 21 7.20 2.49 10.05
C ALA A 21 8.13 1.30 10.26
N VAL A 22 7.78 0.47 11.23
CA VAL A 22 8.46 -0.80 11.44
C VAL A 22 8.36 -1.62 10.16
N GLY A 23 9.47 -2.21 9.73
CA GLY A 23 9.51 -3.02 8.52
C GLY A 23 9.77 -2.25 7.25
N GLY A 24 9.97 -0.94 7.35
CA GLY A 24 10.35 -0.15 6.18
C GLY A 24 9.19 0.28 5.30
N PHE A 25 7.97 0.20 5.78
CA PHE A 25 6.79 0.65 5.03
C PHE A 25 5.92 1.52 5.92
N VAL A 26 4.97 2.22 5.29
CA VAL A 26 4.03 3.10 6.01
C VAL A 26 2.62 2.57 5.85
N GLU A 27 1.71 3.09 6.68
CA GLU A 27 0.28 2.76 6.58
C GLU A 27 -0.43 3.86 5.83
N VAL A 28 -1.39 3.46 5.00
CA VAL A 28 -2.24 4.41 4.28
C VAL A 28 -3.69 4.01 4.53
N THR A 29 -4.55 5.00 4.82
CA THR A 29 -5.97 4.72 5.02
C THR A 29 -6.69 4.58 3.68
N PRO A 30 -7.88 3.93 3.66
CA PRO A 30 -8.64 3.84 2.42
C PRO A 30 -8.95 5.21 1.80
N ARG A 31 -9.29 6.19 2.61
CA ARG A 31 -9.61 7.52 2.10
C ARG A 31 -8.39 8.22 1.51
N GLU A 32 -7.24 8.05 2.14
CA GLU A 32 -6.00 8.59 1.61
C GLU A 32 -5.67 7.96 0.27
N LEU A 33 -5.81 6.63 0.19
CA LEU A 33 -5.54 5.93 -1.07
C LEU A 33 -6.51 6.38 -2.16
N GLN A 34 -7.79 6.48 -1.83
CA GLN A 34 -8.79 6.95 -2.81
C GLN A 34 -8.44 8.34 -3.31
N SER A 35 -8.07 9.24 -2.41
CA SER A 35 -7.71 10.60 -2.78
C SER A 35 -6.52 10.61 -3.75
N ARG A 36 -5.51 9.80 -3.46
CA ARG A 36 -4.32 9.72 -4.29
C ARG A 36 -4.64 9.15 -5.67
N LEU A 37 -5.46 8.10 -5.72
CA LEU A 37 -5.88 7.53 -7.00
C LEU A 37 -6.70 8.52 -7.81
N SER A 38 -7.57 9.29 -7.14
CA SER A 38 -8.40 10.29 -7.79
C SER A 38 -7.57 11.42 -8.39
N ARG A 39 -6.43 11.72 -7.78
CA ARG A 39 -5.52 12.74 -8.31
C ARG A 39 -4.66 12.22 -9.46
N GLY A 40 -4.79 10.94 -9.79
CA GLY A 40 -4.02 10.36 -10.88
C GLY A 40 -2.59 9.99 -10.52
N GLU A 41 -2.28 9.83 -9.24
CA GLU A 41 -0.94 9.42 -8.83
C GLU A 41 -0.61 8.04 -9.38
N GLU A 42 0.58 7.91 -9.91
CA GLU A 42 1.01 6.65 -10.51
C GLU A 42 1.65 5.77 -9.44
N LEU A 43 0.83 4.94 -8.84
CA LEU A 43 1.32 3.96 -7.89
C LEU A 43 0.90 2.57 -8.34
N GLN A 44 1.59 1.58 -7.80
CA GLN A 44 1.31 0.18 -8.11
C GLN A 44 0.47 -0.39 -6.98
N LEU A 45 -0.81 -0.65 -7.26
CA LEU A 45 -1.73 -1.20 -6.27
C LEU A 45 -1.76 -2.72 -6.42
N ILE A 46 -1.32 -3.42 -5.38
CA ILE A 46 -1.10 -4.87 -5.42
C ILE A 46 -2.01 -5.56 -4.41
N ASP A 47 -2.78 -6.52 -4.89
CA ASP A 47 -3.62 -7.38 -4.08
C ASP A 47 -2.86 -8.68 -3.81
N VAL A 48 -2.56 -8.95 -2.53
CA VAL A 48 -1.78 -10.15 -2.17
C VAL A 48 -2.66 -11.27 -1.62
N ARG A 49 -3.95 -11.20 -1.91
CA ARG A 49 -4.89 -12.26 -1.51
C ARG A 49 -4.83 -13.42 -2.50
N GLU A 50 -5.73 -14.39 -2.29
CA GLU A 50 -5.83 -15.55 -3.18
C GLU A 50 -6.72 -15.22 -4.38
N GLN A 51 -6.62 -16.04 -5.42
CA GLN A 51 -7.41 -15.87 -6.63
C GLN A 51 -8.90 -15.86 -6.34
N PHE A 52 -9.38 -16.74 -5.45
CA PHE A 52 -10.81 -16.80 -5.18
C PHE A 52 -11.30 -15.53 -4.48
N GLU A 53 -10.46 -14.91 -3.69
CA GLU A 53 -10.83 -13.62 -3.05
C GLU A 53 -10.91 -12.51 -4.08
N TRP A 54 -9.96 -12.49 -5.02
CA TRP A 54 -9.97 -11.55 -6.13
C TRP A 54 -11.24 -11.67 -6.96
N ASP A 55 -11.69 -12.91 -7.16
CA ASP A 55 -12.91 -13.15 -7.94
C ASP A 55 -14.16 -12.65 -7.23
N ILE A 56 -14.15 -12.62 -5.90
CA ILE A 56 -15.29 -12.13 -5.12
C ILE A 56 -15.38 -10.61 -5.19
N ALA A 57 -14.29 -9.92 -4.94
CA ALA A 57 -14.26 -8.46 -4.95
C ALA A 57 -12.81 -7.99 -5.00
N ARG A 58 -12.58 -6.83 -5.61
CA ARG A 58 -11.24 -6.24 -5.72
C ARG A 58 -11.36 -4.74 -5.86
N ILE A 59 -10.26 -4.05 -5.52
CA ILE A 59 -10.20 -2.60 -5.71
C ILE A 59 -9.86 -2.34 -7.19
N PRO A 60 -10.60 -1.48 -7.88
CA PRO A 60 -10.31 -1.19 -9.29
C PRO A 60 -8.88 -0.67 -9.48
N GLY A 61 -8.23 -1.15 -10.53
CA GLY A 61 -6.86 -0.76 -10.82
C GLY A 61 -5.80 -1.58 -10.14
N ALA A 62 -6.19 -2.54 -9.29
CA ALA A 62 -5.24 -3.41 -8.61
C ALA A 62 -4.76 -4.53 -9.53
N ARG A 63 -3.59 -5.07 -9.18
CA ARG A 63 -3.03 -6.25 -9.82
C ARG A 63 -2.94 -7.35 -8.78
N LEU A 64 -3.38 -8.55 -9.13
CA LEU A 64 -3.32 -9.68 -8.22
C LEU A 64 -1.93 -10.30 -8.24
N VAL A 65 -1.28 -10.32 -7.09
CA VAL A 65 -0.01 -11.03 -6.88
C VAL A 65 -0.12 -11.71 -5.53
N PRO A 66 -0.63 -12.95 -5.48
CA PRO A 66 -0.78 -13.64 -4.20
C PRO A 66 0.53 -13.66 -3.42
N LEU A 67 0.42 -13.57 -2.10
CA LEU A 67 1.60 -13.46 -1.24
C LEU A 67 2.62 -14.55 -1.52
N ALA A 68 2.16 -15.77 -1.77
CA ALA A 68 3.05 -16.91 -2.01
C ALA A 68 3.87 -16.76 -3.30
N THR A 69 3.37 -15.99 -4.26
CA THR A 69 4.06 -15.78 -5.54
C THR A 69 4.81 -14.45 -5.60
N LEU A 70 4.71 -13.64 -4.55
CA LEU A 70 5.33 -12.32 -4.55
C LEU A 70 6.83 -12.34 -4.85
N PRO A 71 7.63 -13.26 -4.26
CA PRO A 71 9.06 -13.25 -4.56
C PRO A 71 9.37 -13.41 -6.05
N GLU A 72 8.57 -14.18 -6.75
CA GLU A 72 8.77 -14.41 -8.19
C GLU A 72 8.30 -13.23 -9.03
N ALA A 73 7.30 -12.50 -8.54
CA ALA A 73 6.72 -11.38 -9.28
C ALA A 73 7.45 -10.07 -9.03
N ILE A 74 8.34 -10.03 -8.06
CA ILE A 74 8.92 -8.78 -7.59
C ILE A 74 9.70 -8.06 -8.69
N ASP A 75 10.36 -8.81 -9.57
CA ASP A 75 11.15 -8.22 -10.64
C ASP A 75 10.29 -7.60 -11.73
N SER A 76 9.00 -7.93 -11.77
CA SER A 76 8.07 -7.33 -12.73
C SER A 76 7.50 -6.01 -12.23
N LEU A 77 7.80 -5.63 -11.01
CA LEU A 77 7.33 -4.38 -10.41
C LEU A 77 8.43 -3.32 -10.50
N ASP A 78 8.02 -2.07 -10.54
CA ASP A 78 8.95 -0.95 -10.64
C ASP A 78 9.37 -0.50 -9.25
N ARG A 79 10.64 -0.70 -8.91
CA ARG A 79 11.16 -0.36 -7.59
C ARG A 79 11.21 1.14 -7.32
N ASP A 80 11.18 1.95 -8.36
CA ASP A 80 11.21 3.40 -8.21
C ASP A 80 9.82 4.02 -8.03
N ARG A 81 8.76 3.25 -8.31
CA ARG A 81 7.39 3.72 -8.13
C ARG A 81 6.84 3.21 -6.81
N GLU A 82 5.98 4.01 -6.21
CA GLU A 82 5.37 3.60 -4.95
C GLU A 82 4.49 2.37 -5.14
N VAL A 83 4.58 1.45 -4.19
CA VAL A 83 3.75 0.25 -4.16
C VAL A 83 2.83 0.33 -2.96
N VAL A 84 1.55 0.12 -3.19
CA VAL A 84 0.56 0.00 -2.10
C VAL A 84 0.02 -1.42 -2.16
N VAL A 85 0.12 -2.14 -1.05
CA VAL A 85 -0.35 -3.53 -0.98
C VAL A 85 -1.55 -3.63 -0.06
N TYR A 86 -2.44 -4.56 -0.36
CA TYR A 86 -3.59 -4.80 0.50
C TYR A 86 -3.96 -6.27 0.49
N CYS A 87 -4.66 -6.67 1.54
CA CYS A 87 -5.27 -8.00 1.63
C CYS A 87 -6.68 -7.82 2.20
N LYS A 88 -7.23 -8.84 2.83
CA LYS A 88 -8.58 -8.71 3.40
C LYS A 88 -8.61 -7.75 4.57
N GLY A 89 -7.77 -7.97 5.58
CA GLY A 89 -7.78 -7.18 6.81
C GLY A 89 -6.46 -6.48 7.13
N GLY A 90 -5.41 -6.70 6.35
CA GLY A 90 -4.13 -6.03 6.54
C GLY A 90 -2.98 -6.90 7.01
N THR A 91 -3.24 -8.13 7.44
CA THR A 91 -2.19 -8.99 8.01
C THR A 91 -1.22 -9.52 6.96
N ARG A 92 -1.76 -10.13 5.91
CA ARG A 92 -0.91 -10.69 4.84
C ARG A 92 -0.19 -9.57 4.09
N SER A 93 -0.85 -8.44 3.91
CA SER A 93 -0.24 -7.33 3.18
C SER A 93 0.88 -6.68 3.97
N ARG A 94 0.86 -6.71 5.30
CA ARG A 94 2.00 -6.23 6.07
C ARG A 94 3.23 -7.08 5.81
N ALA A 95 3.06 -8.39 5.75
CA ALA A 95 4.17 -9.29 5.41
C ALA A 95 4.69 -8.98 4.01
N ALA A 96 3.79 -8.74 3.05
CA ALA A 96 4.18 -8.38 1.70
C ALA A 96 4.93 -7.05 1.65
N ALA A 97 4.43 -6.06 2.40
CA ALA A 97 5.07 -4.74 2.43
C ALA A 97 6.48 -4.83 2.98
N SER A 98 6.67 -5.58 4.04
CA SER A 98 7.99 -5.78 4.62
C SER A 98 8.94 -6.45 3.62
N HIS A 99 8.45 -7.46 2.91
CA HIS A 99 9.24 -8.16 1.90
C HIS A 99 9.65 -7.22 0.76
N LEU A 100 8.74 -6.38 0.31
CA LEU A 100 9.03 -5.41 -0.74
C LEU A 100 10.06 -4.37 -0.28
N ALA A 101 9.92 -3.88 0.95
CA ALA A 101 10.89 -2.94 1.49
C ALA A 101 12.28 -3.55 1.55
N ASP A 102 12.37 -4.82 1.96
CA ASP A 102 13.65 -5.52 2.02
C ASP A 102 14.22 -5.76 0.62
N ALA A 103 13.38 -5.83 -0.39
CA ALA A 103 13.80 -6.05 -1.77
C ALA A 103 14.27 -4.78 -2.48
N GLY A 104 14.25 -3.65 -1.78
CA GLY A 104 14.79 -2.41 -2.33
C GLY A 104 13.77 -1.46 -2.92
N PHE A 105 12.50 -1.68 -2.66
CA PHE A 105 11.47 -0.75 -3.11
C PHE A 105 11.57 0.54 -2.29
N ARG A 106 11.55 1.66 -2.97
CA ARG A 106 11.82 2.95 -2.34
C ARG A 106 10.68 3.43 -1.46
N ARG A 107 9.44 3.19 -1.88
CA ARG A 107 8.27 3.62 -1.13
C ARG A 107 7.24 2.49 -1.14
N VAL A 108 6.91 2.00 0.03
CA VAL A 108 5.98 0.89 0.22
C VAL A 108 4.94 1.30 1.24
N ALA A 109 3.70 1.05 0.95
CA ALA A 109 2.61 1.32 1.88
C ALA A 109 1.68 0.12 2.00
N ASN A 110 1.10 -0.05 3.17
CA ASN A 110 0.08 -1.06 3.44
C ASN A 110 -1.26 -0.36 3.60
N LEU A 111 -2.30 -0.87 2.94
CA LEU A 111 -3.65 -0.34 3.09
C LEU A 111 -4.20 -0.79 4.45
N THR A 112 -4.34 0.16 5.36
CA THR A 112 -4.82 -0.11 6.71
C THR A 112 -6.24 -0.68 6.67
N GLY A 113 -6.43 -1.82 7.32
CA GLY A 113 -7.73 -2.48 7.37
C GLY A 113 -8.11 -3.22 6.09
N GLY A 114 -7.28 -3.17 5.06
CA GLY A 114 -7.46 -3.95 3.84
C GLY A 114 -8.74 -3.59 3.08
N ILE A 115 -9.16 -4.53 2.24
CA ILE A 115 -10.35 -4.31 1.40
C ILE A 115 -11.63 -4.21 2.22
N LEU A 116 -11.67 -4.81 3.41
CA LEU A 116 -12.85 -4.69 4.27
C LEU A 116 -13.09 -3.24 4.66
N ARG A 117 -12.04 -2.55 5.06
CA ARG A 117 -12.16 -1.14 5.45
C ARG A 117 -12.38 -0.26 4.22
N TRP A 118 -11.74 -0.60 3.10
CA TRP A 118 -11.98 0.09 1.84
C TRP A 118 -13.46 0.04 1.47
N ARG A 119 -14.06 -1.14 1.62
CA ARG A 119 -15.47 -1.31 1.33
C ARG A 119 -16.34 -0.40 2.20
N GLU A 120 -16.01 -0.30 3.49
CA GLU A 120 -16.81 0.50 4.41
C GLU A 120 -16.65 1.99 4.20
N GLU A 121 -15.46 2.44 3.85
CA GLU A 121 -15.17 3.87 3.79
C GLU A 121 -15.25 4.45 2.39
N VAL A 122 -15.01 3.66 1.37
CA VAL A 122 -14.87 4.16 0.01
C VAL A 122 -15.93 3.56 -0.92
N ASP A 123 -16.09 2.24 -0.92
CA ASP A 123 -16.93 1.58 -1.92
C ASP A 123 -17.80 0.50 -1.30
N PRO A 124 -18.96 0.89 -0.71
CA PRO A 124 -19.85 -0.09 -0.08
C PRO A 124 -20.54 -1.05 -1.06
N THR A 125 -20.34 -0.86 -2.37
CA THR A 125 -20.93 -1.77 -3.36
C THR A 125 -20.12 -3.05 -3.53
N LEU A 126 -18.90 -3.12 -3.01
CA LEU A 126 -18.10 -4.33 -3.11
C LEU A 126 -18.72 -5.45 -2.30
N THR A 127 -18.61 -6.67 -2.83
CA THR A 127 -19.12 -7.85 -2.15
C THR A 127 -18.37 -8.08 -0.85
N ARG A 128 -19.12 -8.32 0.21
CA ARG A 128 -18.53 -8.62 1.51
C ARG A 128 -18.32 -10.12 1.63
N TYR A 129 -17.18 -10.49 2.24
CA TYR A 129 -16.88 -11.91 2.41
C TYR A 129 -16.13 -12.24 3.68
#